data_f2e273d0e252f80af73b2a3b485ca99a
#
_entry.id   f2e273d0e252f80af73b2a3b485ca99a
#
_cell.length_a   1.000
_cell.length_b   1.000
_cell.length_c   1.000
_cell.angle_alpha   90.00
_cell.angle_beta   90.00
_cell.angle_gamma   90.00
#
_symmetry.space_group_name_H-M   'P 1'
#
loop_
_entity.id
_entity.type
_entity.pdbx_description
1 polymer ?
#
loop_
_entity_poly.entity_id
_entity_poly.type
_entity_poly.pdbx_seq_one_letter_code
_entity_poly.pdbx_strand_id
1 'polypeptide(L)'
;MTVPVAAAVLAVDVGNAKTDLALVAADGTLIGAVRGPSASHQAVGLERGLDRLVELATQAAAVSGHGPARPAPGDRSALPGPVAQIGAFCLAGADTPGDIRRLARAIGRRGLVADVLVRNDADAALRAGAPDGWGVVLVCGEGFNCLGVHPDGRAIRLPALGEISGDWGGGHGLGMAALAAALRGRDGRGPRTAREAAVPAQFGLHRPLEVTYAIYGGRLAERRLGELAPVVFAIARSGDAVARGIADHLADELAGAAVATIRRLRLVRAAVPVILSGGVFRTEDPEFHVRLRARIAAGVPRARIARLGVPPVVGAALLGLDRLGAPAAAGDRLRLELTEARLTPAS
;
A
#
# COMPACT_ATOMS: atom_id res chain seq x y z
N MET A 1 25.54 -23.66 -20.80
CA MET A 1 25.59 -22.28 -20.28
C MET A 1 24.27 -21.63 -20.66
N THR A 2 23.36 -21.43 -19.70
CA THR A 2 22.10 -20.70 -19.91
C THR A 2 22.42 -19.23 -20.13
N VAL A 3 21.96 -18.66 -21.25
CA VAL A 3 22.06 -17.21 -21.51
C VAL A 3 21.32 -16.50 -20.37
N PRO A 4 21.92 -15.47 -19.72
CA PRO A 4 21.24 -14.72 -18.69
C PRO A 4 19.96 -14.09 -19.24
N VAL A 5 18.82 -14.35 -18.61
CA VAL A 5 17.54 -13.76 -19.00
C VAL A 5 17.56 -12.29 -18.61
N ALA A 6 17.59 -11.38 -19.57
CA ALA A 6 17.59 -9.94 -19.32
C ALA A 6 16.26 -9.51 -18.68
N ALA A 7 16.33 -8.66 -17.65
CA ALA A 7 15.12 -8.11 -17.05
C ALA A 7 14.43 -7.13 -18.02
N ALA A 8 13.17 -7.38 -18.31
CA ALA A 8 12.34 -6.51 -19.13
C ALA A 8 11.62 -5.46 -18.27
N VAL A 9 11.21 -5.82 -17.05
CA VAL A 9 10.46 -4.96 -16.13
C VAL A 9 11.14 -4.89 -14.77
N LEU A 10 11.36 -3.68 -14.28
CA LEU A 10 11.60 -3.38 -12.87
C LEU A 10 10.26 -2.95 -12.27
N ALA A 11 9.66 -3.79 -11.45
CA ALA A 11 8.42 -3.51 -10.76
C ALA A 11 8.70 -3.02 -9.34
N VAL A 12 8.05 -1.93 -8.94
CA VAL A 12 8.24 -1.31 -7.62
C VAL A 12 6.89 -0.94 -7.03
N ASP A 13 6.62 -1.42 -5.82
CA ASP A 13 5.47 -1.03 -4.99
C ASP A 13 5.98 -0.38 -3.71
N VAL A 14 5.72 0.91 -3.56
CA VAL A 14 6.17 1.70 -2.40
C VAL A 14 4.98 2.11 -1.56
N GLY A 15 4.85 1.49 -0.39
CA GLY A 15 3.97 1.96 0.67
C GLY A 15 4.71 2.82 1.70
N ASN A 16 3.99 3.43 2.64
CA ASN A 16 4.60 4.21 3.73
C ASN A 16 5.34 3.34 4.76
N ALA A 17 5.06 2.03 4.82
CA ALA A 17 5.70 1.10 5.76
C ALA A 17 6.85 0.31 5.14
N LYS A 18 6.75 -0.08 3.87
CA LYS A 18 7.69 -0.97 3.17
C LYS A 18 7.75 -0.66 1.69
N THR A 19 8.78 -1.20 1.03
CA THR A 19 8.94 -1.21 -0.43
C THR A 19 9.15 -2.65 -0.89
N ASP A 20 8.35 -3.09 -1.85
CA ASP A 20 8.52 -4.36 -2.55
C ASP A 20 9.02 -4.08 -3.97
N LEU A 21 10.02 -4.83 -4.42
CA LEU A 21 10.64 -4.66 -5.73
C LEU A 21 10.86 -6.02 -6.39
N ALA A 22 10.60 -6.12 -7.69
CA ALA A 22 10.84 -7.32 -8.47
C ALA A 22 11.43 -6.99 -9.84
N LEU A 23 12.33 -7.86 -10.31
CA LEU A 23 12.84 -7.91 -11.68
C LEU A 23 12.15 -9.05 -12.40
N VAL A 24 11.59 -8.77 -13.58
CA VAL A 24 10.77 -9.72 -14.33
C VAL A 24 11.20 -9.74 -15.80
N ALA A 25 11.28 -10.90 -16.38
CA ALA A 25 11.54 -11.10 -17.81
C ALA A 25 10.28 -10.82 -18.65
N ALA A 26 10.44 -10.64 -19.97
CA ALA A 26 9.33 -10.35 -20.87
C ALA A 26 8.28 -11.48 -20.94
N ASP A 27 8.67 -12.70 -20.63
CA ASP A 27 7.79 -13.89 -20.59
C ASP A 27 7.10 -14.09 -19.22
N GLY A 28 7.30 -13.15 -18.27
CA GLY A 28 6.73 -13.20 -16.93
C GLY A 28 7.57 -13.97 -15.90
N THR A 29 8.72 -14.53 -16.28
CA THR A 29 9.61 -15.21 -15.34
C THR A 29 10.15 -14.23 -14.29
N LEU A 30 10.05 -14.59 -13.00
CA LEU A 30 10.62 -13.82 -11.91
C LEU A 30 12.14 -14.02 -11.87
N ILE A 31 12.89 -12.94 -12.07
CA ILE A 31 14.35 -12.95 -12.03
C ILE A 31 14.86 -12.74 -10.59
N GLY A 32 14.30 -11.78 -9.87
CA GLY A 32 14.65 -11.50 -8.49
C GLY A 32 13.60 -10.64 -7.81
N ALA A 33 13.47 -10.77 -6.49
CA ALA A 33 12.54 -9.96 -5.72
C ALA A 33 13.09 -9.68 -4.32
N VAL A 34 12.87 -8.46 -3.82
CA VAL A 34 13.30 -8.03 -2.49
C VAL A 34 12.23 -7.18 -1.81
N ARG A 35 12.24 -7.21 -0.49
CA ARG A 35 11.45 -6.33 0.37
C ARG A 35 12.37 -5.52 1.26
N GLY A 36 12.21 -4.20 1.27
CA GLY A 36 12.98 -3.30 2.10
C GLY A 36 12.14 -2.27 2.85
N PRO A 37 12.81 -1.38 3.60
CA PRO A 37 12.14 -0.28 4.27
C PRO A 37 11.51 0.67 3.25
N SER A 38 10.53 1.47 3.71
CA SER A 38 9.81 2.41 2.84
C SER A 38 10.77 3.35 2.09
N ALA A 39 10.59 3.43 0.78
CA ALA A 39 11.20 4.43 -0.11
C ALA A 39 10.22 5.60 -0.42
N SER A 40 9.10 5.71 0.29
CA SER A 40 8.12 6.78 0.09
C SER A 40 8.76 8.14 0.35
N HIS A 41 8.68 9.04 -0.63
CA HIS A 41 9.18 10.40 -0.51
C HIS A 41 8.47 11.20 0.60
N GLN A 42 7.24 10.82 0.94
CA GLN A 42 6.49 11.42 2.06
C GLN A 42 7.04 10.94 3.41
N ALA A 43 7.48 9.67 3.51
CA ALA A 43 7.96 9.10 4.77
C ALA A 43 9.43 9.43 5.06
N VAL A 44 10.30 9.47 4.02
CA VAL A 44 11.76 9.57 4.19
C VAL A 44 12.41 10.71 3.41
N GLY A 45 11.64 11.48 2.65
CA GLY A 45 12.15 12.50 1.74
C GLY A 45 12.54 11.94 0.37
N LEU A 46 12.55 12.80 -0.66
CA LEU A 46 12.70 12.40 -2.05
C LEU A 46 14.06 11.72 -2.33
N GLU A 47 15.16 12.38 -1.99
CA GLU A 47 16.50 11.87 -2.32
C GLU A 47 16.79 10.54 -1.62
N ARG A 48 16.48 10.44 -0.32
CA ARG A 48 16.66 9.20 0.44
C ARG A 48 15.77 8.07 -0.08
N GLY A 49 14.54 8.40 -0.53
CA GLY A 49 13.66 7.43 -1.17
C GLY A 49 14.26 6.90 -2.47
N LEU A 50 14.80 7.79 -3.32
CA LEU A 50 15.45 7.42 -4.56
C LEU A 50 16.71 6.57 -4.33
N ASP A 51 17.54 6.91 -3.33
CA ASP A 51 18.73 6.13 -2.97
C ASP A 51 18.34 4.71 -2.56
N ARG A 52 17.28 4.55 -1.75
CA ARG A 52 16.74 3.24 -1.38
C ARG A 52 16.24 2.43 -2.58
N LEU A 53 15.60 3.08 -3.56
CA LEU A 53 15.18 2.39 -4.78
C LEU A 53 16.38 1.84 -5.56
N VAL A 54 17.48 2.60 -5.65
CA VAL A 54 18.73 2.14 -6.29
C VAL A 54 19.32 0.95 -5.52
N GLU A 55 19.41 1.05 -4.20
CA GLU A 55 19.91 -0.02 -3.33
C GLU A 55 19.10 -1.32 -3.51
N LEU A 56 17.78 -1.24 -3.44
CA LEU A 56 16.87 -2.38 -3.60
C LEU A 56 16.95 -2.99 -5.00
N ALA A 57 17.03 -2.16 -6.06
CA ALA A 57 17.19 -2.65 -7.43
C ALA A 57 18.50 -3.39 -7.62
N THR A 58 19.59 -2.89 -7.03
CA THR A 58 20.90 -3.56 -7.02
C THR A 58 20.85 -4.90 -6.29
N GLN A 59 20.18 -4.96 -5.15
CA GLN A 59 20.02 -6.20 -4.37
C GLN A 59 19.17 -7.23 -5.14
N ALA A 60 18.07 -6.82 -5.76
CA ALA A 60 17.24 -7.72 -6.58
C ALA A 60 18.02 -8.31 -7.76
N ALA A 61 18.87 -7.51 -8.40
CA ALA A 61 19.75 -7.96 -9.48
C ALA A 61 20.82 -8.93 -8.96
N ALA A 62 21.38 -8.71 -7.77
CA ALA A 62 22.38 -9.59 -7.17
C ALA A 62 21.82 -10.97 -6.77
N VAL A 63 20.59 -11.03 -6.23
CA VAL A 63 19.91 -12.28 -5.86
C VAL A 63 19.71 -13.19 -7.09
N SER A 64 19.56 -12.61 -8.27
CA SER A 64 19.39 -13.35 -9.53
C SER A 64 20.68 -13.85 -10.17
N GLY A 65 21.85 -13.52 -9.63
CA GLY A 65 23.14 -13.78 -10.29
C GLY A 65 23.38 -12.94 -11.56
N HIS A 66 22.53 -11.97 -11.83
CA HIS A 66 22.52 -11.14 -13.06
C HIS A 66 23.01 -9.71 -12.81
N GLY A 67 23.40 -9.39 -11.59
CA GLY A 67 23.82 -8.04 -11.22
C GLY A 67 25.30 -7.78 -11.47
N PRO A 68 25.71 -6.52 -11.71
CA PRO A 68 27.10 -6.11 -11.56
C PRO A 68 27.56 -6.41 -10.13
N ALA A 69 28.84 -6.69 -9.97
CA ALA A 69 29.44 -6.90 -8.65
C ALA A 69 29.00 -5.78 -7.68
N ARG A 70 28.62 -6.18 -6.46
CA ARG A 70 28.14 -5.26 -5.41
C ARG A 70 29.08 -4.05 -5.32
N PRO A 71 28.61 -2.81 -5.52
CA PRO A 71 29.44 -1.65 -5.33
C PRO A 71 29.95 -1.63 -3.88
N ALA A 72 31.18 -1.15 -3.67
CA ALA A 72 31.76 -1.03 -2.35
C ALA A 72 30.89 -0.15 -1.45
N PRO A 73 30.81 -0.43 -0.12
CA PRO A 73 30.05 0.42 0.80
C PRO A 73 30.50 1.88 0.67
N GLY A 74 29.57 2.77 0.25
CA GLY A 74 29.87 4.19 0.04
C GLY A 74 30.04 4.60 -1.42
N ASP A 75 30.14 3.70 -2.36
CA ASP A 75 30.13 4.02 -3.79
C ASP A 75 28.69 4.29 -4.25
N ARG A 76 28.38 5.58 -4.39
CA ARG A 76 27.09 6.09 -4.91
C ARG A 76 27.11 6.24 -6.44
N SER A 77 28.08 5.62 -7.12
CA SER A 77 28.14 5.66 -8.58
C SER A 77 26.91 4.97 -9.17
N ALA A 78 26.36 5.57 -10.20
CA ALA A 78 25.23 5.03 -10.96
C ALA A 78 25.55 3.61 -11.42
N LEU A 79 24.55 2.74 -11.41
CA LEU A 79 24.65 1.41 -12.03
C LEU A 79 25.26 1.58 -13.45
N PRO A 80 26.08 0.65 -13.95
CA PRO A 80 26.76 0.76 -15.25
C PRO A 80 25.79 0.79 -16.45
N GLY A 81 24.48 0.78 -16.18
CA GLY A 81 23.39 0.87 -17.16
C GLY A 81 22.03 0.54 -16.52
N PRO A 82 20.94 0.69 -17.27
CA PRO A 82 19.61 0.36 -16.80
C PRO A 82 19.51 -1.13 -16.46
N VAL A 83 18.85 -1.45 -15.32
CA VAL A 83 18.62 -2.83 -14.85
C VAL A 83 17.47 -3.51 -15.57
N ALA A 84 16.59 -2.74 -16.22
CA ALA A 84 15.45 -3.21 -17.00
C ALA A 84 15.07 -2.21 -18.09
N GLN A 85 14.31 -2.67 -19.08
CA GLN A 85 13.80 -1.82 -20.14
C GLN A 85 12.73 -0.85 -19.62
N ILE A 86 11.75 -1.35 -18.86
CA ILE A 86 10.64 -0.61 -18.29
C ILE A 86 10.71 -0.64 -16.76
N GLY A 87 10.55 0.50 -16.12
CA GLY A 87 10.31 0.59 -14.68
C GLY A 87 8.88 0.99 -14.38
N ALA A 88 8.13 0.11 -13.73
CA ALA A 88 6.78 0.39 -13.25
C ALA A 88 6.83 0.70 -11.75
N PHE A 89 6.79 2.00 -11.41
CA PHE A 89 6.88 2.52 -10.06
C PHE A 89 5.49 2.90 -9.56
N CYS A 90 4.92 2.09 -8.67
CA CYS A 90 3.66 2.34 -8.01
C CYS A 90 3.94 2.86 -6.61
N LEU A 91 3.65 4.14 -6.37
CA LEU A 91 4.19 4.88 -5.24
C LEU A 91 3.08 5.52 -4.40
N ALA A 92 3.08 5.25 -3.09
CA ALA A 92 2.34 6.07 -2.14
C ALA A 92 2.82 7.53 -2.26
N GLY A 93 1.87 8.47 -2.27
CA GLY A 93 2.16 9.90 -2.47
C GLY A 93 2.29 10.34 -3.93
N ALA A 94 2.08 9.44 -4.91
CA ALA A 94 1.88 9.82 -6.31
C ALA A 94 0.39 10.15 -6.56
N ASP A 95 -0.16 11.12 -5.81
CA ASP A 95 -1.60 11.34 -5.68
C ASP A 95 -2.13 12.31 -6.75
N THR A 96 -1.29 13.25 -7.18
CA THR A 96 -1.65 14.24 -8.20
C THR A 96 -0.85 14.07 -9.50
N PRO A 97 -1.35 14.60 -10.63
CA PRO A 97 -0.56 14.64 -11.87
C PRO A 97 0.78 15.39 -11.70
N GLY A 98 0.84 16.35 -10.77
CA GLY A 98 2.07 17.06 -10.41
C GLY A 98 3.10 16.14 -9.76
N ASP A 99 2.67 15.33 -8.79
CA ASP A 99 3.52 14.36 -8.11
C ASP A 99 4.04 13.30 -9.07
N ILE A 100 3.16 12.74 -9.90
CA ILE A 100 3.54 11.73 -10.92
C ILE A 100 4.63 12.29 -11.82
N ARG A 101 4.47 13.52 -12.36
CA ARG A 101 5.49 14.13 -13.23
C ARG A 101 6.80 14.42 -12.50
N ARG A 102 6.73 14.91 -11.25
CA ARG A 102 7.90 15.19 -10.41
C ARG A 102 8.69 13.93 -10.12
N LEU A 103 8.00 12.87 -9.67
CA LEU A 103 8.59 11.58 -9.35
C LEU A 103 9.17 10.90 -10.59
N ALA A 104 8.46 10.90 -11.72
CA ALA A 104 8.96 10.33 -12.98
C ALA A 104 10.27 11.00 -13.44
N ARG A 105 10.37 12.34 -13.36
CA ARG A 105 11.62 13.05 -13.68
C ARG A 105 12.74 12.71 -12.71
N ALA A 106 12.45 12.61 -11.42
CA ALA A 106 13.43 12.33 -10.39
C ALA A 106 13.99 10.90 -10.52
N ILE A 107 13.11 9.91 -10.76
CA ILE A 107 13.48 8.51 -11.01
C ILE A 107 14.26 8.40 -12.34
N GLY A 108 13.81 9.05 -13.40
CA GLY A 108 14.48 9.03 -14.70
C GLY A 108 15.94 9.51 -14.63
N ARG A 109 16.22 10.53 -13.80
CA ARG A 109 17.61 11.00 -13.59
C ARG A 109 18.52 10.00 -12.92
N ARG A 110 17.99 8.96 -12.24
CA ARG A 110 18.79 7.89 -11.62
C ARG A 110 19.23 6.82 -12.64
N GLY A 111 18.65 6.80 -13.85
CA GLY A 111 19.07 5.89 -14.91
C GLY A 111 18.82 4.40 -14.65
N LEU A 112 17.92 4.07 -13.70
CA LEU A 112 17.61 2.68 -13.34
C LEU A 112 16.99 1.88 -14.49
N VAL A 113 16.22 2.55 -15.36
CA VAL A 113 15.48 1.93 -16.45
C VAL A 113 15.47 2.87 -17.67
N ALA A 114 15.19 2.31 -18.85
CA ALA A 114 15.13 3.11 -20.08
C ALA A 114 13.78 3.88 -20.20
N ASP A 115 12.67 3.27 -19.76
CA ASP A 115 11.33 3.88 -19.77
C ASP A 115 10.72 3.86 -18.37
N VAL A 116 10.26 5.01 -17.87
CA VAL A 116 9.72 5.20 -16.52
C VAL A 116 8.21 5.35 -16.55
N LEU A 117 7.50 4.41 -15.95
CA LEU A 117 6.06 4.48 -15.66
C LEU A 117 5.85 4.73 -14.17
N VAL A 118 5.31 5.90 -13.80
CA VAL A 118 4.91 6.19 -12.41
C VAL A 118 3.39 6.14 -12.30
N ARG A 119 2.90 5.44 -11.28
CA ARG A 119 1.50 5.35 -10.88
C ARG A 119 1.39 5.48 -9.36
N ASN A 120 0.18 5.63 -8.87
CA ASN A 120 -0.09 5.51 -7.45
C ASN A 120 -0.11 4.02 -7.03
N ASP A 121 0.14 3.72 -5.75
CA ASP A 121 0.13 2.37 -5.18
C ASP A 121 -1.21 1.63 -5.35
N ALA A 122 -2.33 2.38 -5.37
CA ALA A 122 -3.65 1.83 -5.63
C ALA A 122 -3.79 1.23 -7.04
N ASP A 123 -3.08 1.76 -8.04
CA ASP A 123 -3.08 1.19 -9.40
C ASP A 123 -2.48 -0.22 -9.41
N ALA A 124 -1.38 -0.44 -8.66
CA ALA A 124 -0.78 -1.76 -8.50
C ALA A 124 -1.75 -2.73 -7.80
N ALA A 125 -2.34 -2.30 -6.69
CA ALA A 125 -3.27 -3.14 -5.95
C ALA A 125 -4.51 -3.52 -6.77
N LEU A 126 -5.06 -2.59 -7.56
CA LEU A 126 -6.16 -2.88 -8.48
C LEU A 126 -5.74 -3.88 -9.58
N ARG A 127 -4.61 -3.63 -10.27
CA ARG A 127 -4.14 -4.49 -11.36
C ARG A 127 -3.76 -5.90 -10.85
N ALA A 128 -3.27 -6.00 -9.62
CA ALA A 128 -3.00 -7.29 -8.98
C ALA A 128 -4.28 -8.08 -8.69
N GLY A 129 -5.33 -7.42 -8.19
CA GLY A 129 -6.56 -8.06 -7.72
C GLY A 129 -7.67 -8.19 -8.77
N ALA A 130 -7.62 -7.39 -9.85
CA ALA A 130 -8.60 -7.40 -10.93
C ALA A 130 -7.91 -7.78 -12.26
N PRO A 131 -8.00 -9.04 -12.70
CA PRO A 131 -7.30 -9.51 -13.91
C PRO A 131 -7.66 -8.70 -15.17
N ASP A 132 -8.93 -8.30 -15.30
CA ASP A 132 -9.43 -7.52 -16.43
C ASP A 132 -9.06 -6.03 -16.35
N GLY A 133 -8.32 -5.59 -15.32
CA GLY A 133 -7.84 -4.22 -15.15
C GLY A 133 -8.91 -3.20 -14.73
N TRP A 134 -10.14 -3.62 -14.42
CA TRP A 134 -11.24 -2.73 -13.99
C TRP A 134 -11.86 -3.18 -12.67
N GLY A 135 -12.52 -2.25 -11.98
CA GLY A 135 -13.15 -2.49 -10.68
C GLY A 135 -12.82 -1.36 -9.71
N VAL A 136 -12.93 -1.64 -8.42
CA VAL A 136 -12.60 -0.68 -7.35
C VAL A 136 -11.60 -1.34 -6.41
N VAL A 137 -10.59 -0.59 -5.99
CA VAL A 137 -9.69 -1.00 -4.91
C VAL A 137 -9.83 -0.03 -3.74
N LEU A 138 -9.90 -0.59 -2.55
CA LEU A 138 -9.73 0.09 -1.28
C LEU A 138 -8.34 -0.28 -0.75
N VAL A 139 -7.46 0.69 -0.60
CA VAL A 139 -6.16 0.51 0.06
C VAL A 139 -6.29 1.10 1.47
N CYS A 140 -6.12 0.27 2.49
CA CYS A 140 -6.18 0.70 3.89
C CYS A 140 -4.97 0.14 4.65
N GLY A 141 -3.93 0.95 4.72
CA GLY A 141 -2.66 0.69 5.39
C GLY A 141 -2.43 1.71 6.50
N GLU A 142 -1.40 2.53 6.40
CA GLU A 142 -1.17 3.68 7.28
C GLU A 142 -2.26 4.74 7.08
N GLY A 143 -2.55 5.06 5.81
CA GLY A 143 -3.69 5.88 5.39
C GLY A 143 -4.76 5.06 4.68
N PHE A 144 -5.63 5.78 3.98
CA PHE A 144 -6.72 5.22 3.19
C PHE A 144 -6.70 5.79 1.77
N ASN A 145 -6.96 4.95 0.77
CA ASN A 145 -7.09 5.36 -0.64
C ASN A 145 -8.18 4.53 -1.33
N CYS A 146 -8.85 5.13 -2.32
CA CYS A 146 -9.85 4.46 -3.14
C CYS A 146 -9.68 4.86 -4.61
N LEU A 147 -9.48 3.86 -5.46
CA LEU A 147 -9.41 3.98 -6.92
C LEU A 147 -10.46 3.10 -7.56
N GLY A 148 -11.21 3.64 -8.50
CA GLY A 148 -12.09 2.86 -9.38
C GLY A 148 -11.72 3.05 -10.84
N VAL A 149 -11.73 1.98 -11.62
CA VAL A 149 -11.51 1.98 -13.07
C VAL A 149 -12.71 1.31 -13.74
N HIS A 150 -13.28 1.99 -14.72
CA HIS A 150 -14.38 1.48 -15.56
C HIS A 150 -13.82 0.59 -16.69
N PRO A 151 -14.59 -0.37 -17.25
CA PRO A 151 -14.13 -1.20 -18.37
C PRO A 151 -13.66 -0.42 -19.62
N ASP A 152 -14.10 0.82 -19.80
CA ASP A 152 -13.64 1.70 -20.89
C ASP A 152 -12.34 2.48 -20.57
N GLY A 153 -11.74 2.23 -19.41
CA GLY A 153 -10.49 2.86 -18.98
C GLY A 153 -10.66 4.18 -18.20
N ARG A 154 -11.87 4.74 -18.09
CA ARG A 154 -12.10 5.92 -17.23
C ARG A 154 -11.82 5.57 -15.78
N ALA A 155 -11.08 6.43 -15.09
CA ALA A 155 -10.71 6.22 -13.69
C ALA A 155 -11.25 7.34 -12.79
N ILE A 156 -11.62 6.96 -11.57
CA ILE A 156 -11.99 7.88 -10.48
C ILE A 156 -11.15 7.51 -9.28
N ARG A 157 -10.42 8.49 -8.76
CA ARG A 157 -9.67 8.38 -7.52
C ARG A 157 -10.22 9.37 -6.51
N LEU A 158 -10.34 8.96 -5.26
CA LEU A 158 -10.50 9.91 -4.16
C LEU A 158 -9.15 10.61 -3.92
N PRO A 159 -9.14 11.86 -3.42
CA PRO A 159 -7.89 12.60 -3.23
C PRO A 159 -6.86 11.89 -2.36
N ALA A 160 -7.28 11.18 -1.32
CA ALA A 160 -6.44 10.39 -0.40
C ALA A 160 -5.33 11.22 0.26
N LEU A 161 -5.62 12.48 0.60
CA LEU A 161 -4.72 13.41 1.27
C LEU A 161 -4.99 13.52 2.77
N GLY A 162 -5.72 12.55 3.33
CA GLY A 162 -6.13 12.51 4.72
C GLY A 162 -7.28 13.46 5.03
N GLU A 163 -7.36 13.94 6.28
CA GLU A 163 -8.49 14.73 6.79
C GLU A 163 -8.78 15.99 5.96
N ILE A 164 -7.75 16.61 5.36
CA ILE A 164 -7.92 17.80 4.51
C ILE A 164 -8.70 17.54 3.22
N SER A 165 -8.86 16.29 2.82
CA SER A 165 -9.67 15.85 1.68
C SER A 165 -10.92 15.08 2.10
N GLY A 166 -11.20 15.02 3.41
CA GLY A 166 -12.33 14.30 3.96
C GLY A 166 -12.11 12.80 4.05
N ASP A 167 -10.89 12.32 3.92
CA ASP A 167 -10.56 10.90 3.98
C ASP A 167 -10.16 10.54 5.41
N TRP A 168 -11.05 9.87 6.13
CA TRP A 168 -10.74 9.35 7.45
C TRP A 168 -10.51 7.84 7.40
N GLY A 169 -9.43 7.36 8.03
CA GLY A 169 -9.17 5.92 8.11
C GLY A 169 -7.68 5.57 8.11
N GLY A 170 -7.41 4.30 7.77
CA GLY A 170 -6.08 3.73 7.91
C GLY A 170 -5.67 3.50 9.37
N GLY A 171 -4.48 2.97 9.54
CA GLY A 171 -3.92 2.75 10.86
C GLY A 171 -3.73 4.04 11.64
N HIS A 172 -3.34 5.13 10.95
CA HIS A 172 -3.16 6.43 11.58
C HIS A 172 -4.47 6.97 12.15
N GLY A 173 -5.55 6.99 11.36
CA GLY A 173 -6.87 7.43 11.81
C GLY A 173 -7.40 6.60 12.99
N LEU A 174 -7.25 5.27 12.92
CA LEU A 174 -7.57 4.37 14.04
C LEU A 174 -6.76 4.69 15.29
N GLY A 175 -5.46 4.93 15.14
CA GLY A 175 -4.56 5.24 16.25
C GLY A 175 -4.85 6.57 16.91
N MET A 176 -5.12 7.61 16.12
CA MET A 176 -5.55 8.92 16.61
C MET A 176 -6.86 8.81 17.39
N ALA A 177 -7.86 8.12 16.84
CA ALA A 177 -9.15 7.91 17.51
C ALA A 177 -9.00 7.10 18.80
N ALA A 178 -8.11 6.09 18.81
CA ALA A 178 -7.83 5.29 20.00
C ALA A 178 -7.20 6.11 21.12
N LEU A 179 -6.16 6.91 20.79
CA LEU A 179 -5.51 7.80 21.77
C LEU A 179 -6.49 8.86 22.30
N ALA A 180 -7.25 9.50 21.42
CA ALA A 180 -8.26 10.48 21.80
C ALA A 180 -9.32 9.88 22.76
N ALA A 181 -9.82 8.68 22.44
CA ALA A 181 -10.79 8.00 23.29
C ALA A 181 -10.21 7.58 24.66
N ALA A 182 -8.95 7.12 24.69
CA ALA A 182 -8.26 6.78 25.93
C ALA A 182 -8.07 8.02 26.85
N LEU A 183 -7.70 9.16 26.27
CA LEU A 183 -7.59 10.43 27.00
C LEU A 183 -8.95 10.89 27.55
N ARG A 184 -9.98 10.89 26.69
CA ARG A 184 -11.33 11.33 27.06
C ARG A 184 -11.98 10.43 28.11
N GLY A 185 -11.75 9.12 28.06
CA GLY A 185 -12.19 8.19 29.08
C GLY A 185 -11.56 8.48 30.45
N ARG A 186 -10.29 8.85 30.45
CA ARG A 186 -9.54 9.11 31.67
C ARG A 186 -9.87 10.47 32.31
N ASP A 187 -10.12 11.50 31.50
CA ASP A 187 -10.40 12.86 31.99
C ASP A 187 -11.91 13.16 32.15
N GLY A 188 -12.78 12.17 31.92
CA GLY A 188 -14.22 12.28 32.10
C GLY A 188 -14.99 12.93 30.94
N ARG A 189 -14.35 13.27 29.83
CA ARG A 189 -15.00 13.79 28.62
C ARG A 189 -15.64 12.70 27.75
N GLY A 190 -15.44 11.44 28.05
CA GLY A 190 -15.97 10.30 27.32
C GLY A 190 -16.13 9.07 28.22
N PRO A 191 -16.74 8.00 27.67
CA PRO A 191 -16.90 6.75 28.42
C PRO A 191 -15.56 6.11 28.69
N ARG A 192 -15.46 5.40 29.82
CA ARG A 192 -14.28 4.58 30.15
C ARG A 192 -14.12 3.45 29.15
N THR A 193 -12.88 3.08 28.91
CA THR A 193 -12.53 2.10 27.87
C THR A 193 -11.26 1.33 28.25
N ALA A 194 -11.16 0.08 27.83
CA ALA A 194 -9.95 -0.73 27.98
C ALA A 194 -8.70 -0.13 27.31
N ARG A 195 -8.88 0.83 26.39
CA ARG A 195 -7.78 1.55 25.73
C ARG A 195 -7.00 2.46 26.67
N GLU A 196 -7.56 2.89 27.80
CA GLU A 196 -6.83 3.68 28.78
C GLU A 196 -5.52 3.03 29.22
N ALA A 197 -5.47 1.68 29.26
CA ALA A 197 -4.28 0.89 29.56
C ALA A 197 -3.56 0.40 28.30
N ALA A 198 -4.29 -0.07 27.29
CA ALA A 198 -3.72 -0.72 26.12
C ALA A 198 -2.98 0.24 25.17
N VAL A 199 -3.46 1.48 25.01
CA VAL A 199 -2.81 2.48 24.16
C VAL A 199 -1.41 2.84 24.65
N PRO A 200 -1.19 3.25 25.91
CA PRO A 200 0.16 3.52 26.40
C PRO A 200 1.04 2.27 26.44
N ALA A 201 0.48 1.11 26.77
CA ALA A 201 1.24 -0.14 26.83
C ALA A 201 1.88 -0.52 25.48
N GLN A 202 1.24 -0.22 24.35
CA GLN A 202 1.80 -0.44 23.01
C GLN A 202 3.16 0.26 22.83
N PHE A 203 3.39 1.35 23.52
CA PHE A 203 4.61 2.16 23.44
C PHE A 203 5.52 2.03 24.67
N GLY A 204 5.25 1.06 25.56
CA GLY A 204 6.00 0.88 26.81
C GLY A 204 5.75 2.01 27.83
N LEU A 205 4.58 2.68 27.74
CA LEU A 205 4.16 3.76 28.62
C LEU A 205 2.98 3.31 29.49
N HIS A 206 2.66 4.09 30.53
CA HIS A 206 1.63 3.70 31.53
C HIS A 206 0.32 4.50 31.41
N ARG A 207 0.37 5.71 30.87
CA ARG A 207 -0.79 6.62 30.80
C ARG A 207 -0.97 7.20 29.41
N PRO A 208 -2.21 7.36 28.93
CA PRO A 208 -2.46 7.95 27.60
C PRO A 208 -1.81 9.34 27.41
N LEU A 209 -1.76 10.15 28.46
CA LEU A 209 -1.15 11.48 28.41
C LEU A 209 0.37 11.42 28.19
N GLU A 210 1.03 10.36 28.64
CA GLU A 210 2.46 10.14 28.39
C GLU A 210 2.74 9.90 26.89
N VAL A 211 1.82 9.21 26.18
CA VAL A 211 1.89 9.05 24.72
C VAL A 211 1.80 10.42 24.04
N THR A 212 0.83 11.25 24.46
CA THR A 212 0.67 12.61 23.94
C THR A 212 1.93 13.45 24.14
N TYR A 213 2.50 13.43 25.36
CA TYR A 213 3.74 14.16 25.64
C TYR A 213 4.96 13.60 24.94
N ALA A 214 5.00 12.29 24.69
CA ALA A 214 6.09 11.67 23.91
C ALA A 214 6.03 12.12 22.45
N ILE A 215 4.84 12.24 21.87
CA ILE A 215 4.63 12.77 20.50
C ILE A 215 4.96 14.27 20.47
N TYR A 216 4.36 15.06 21.36
CA TYR A 216 4.57 16.50 21.42
C TYR A 216 6.04 16.88 21.61
N GLY A 217 6.77 16.14 22.43
CA GLY A 217 8.20 16.31 22.67
C GLY A 217 9.12 15.63 21.64
N GLY A 218 8.60 15.06 20.56
CA GLY A 218 9.37 14.43 19.48
C GLY A 218 10.06 13.09 19.84
N ARG A 219 9.79 12.52 21.03
CA ARG A 219 10.34 11.21 21.45
C ARG A 219 9.63 10.02 20.80
N LEU A 220 8.37 10.20 20.39
CA LEU A 220 7.57 9.25 19.64
C LEU A 220 7.08 9.94 18.35
N ALA A 221 7.40 9.38 17.19
CA ALA A 221 6.88 9.91 15.93
C ALA A 221 5.37 9.66 15.83
N GLU A 222 4.58 10.68 15.48
CA GLU A 222 3.11 10.61 15.42
C GLU A 222 2.62 9.47 14.52
N ARG A 223 3.29 9.22 13.38
CA ARG A 223 2.95 8.12 12.47
C ARG A 223 2.93 6.73 13.14
N ARG A 224 3.66 6.55 14.26
CA ARG A 224 3.63 5.31 15.03
C ARG A 224 2.29 5.02 15.70
N LEU A 225 1.39 6.01 15.76
CA LEU A 225 0.02 5.77 16.20
C LEU A 225 -0.69 4.72 15.33
N GLY A 226 -0.29 4.55 14.07
CA GLY A 226 -0.77 3.47 13.21
C GLY A 226 -0.55 2.05 13.78
N GLU A 227 0.44 1.87 14.66
CA GLU A 227 0.70 0.62 15.38
C GLU A 227 -0.45 0.23 16.34
N LEU A 228 -1.35 1.17 16.66
CA LEU A 228 -2.53 0.92 17.48
C LEU A 228 -3.68 0.24 16.72
N ALA A 229 -3.66 0.16 15.40
CA ALA A 229 -4.76 -0.44 14.64
C ALA A 229 -5.06 -1.89 15.07
N PRO A 230 -4.09 -2.81 15.22
CA PRO A 230 -4.36 -4.15 15.75
C PRO A 230 -4.92 -4.13 17.18
N VAL A 231 -4.46 -3.18 18.01
CA VAL A 231 -4.91 -3.01 19.40
C VAL A 231 -6.39 -2.64 19.45
N VAL A 232 -6.83 -1.69 18.57
CA VAL A 232 -8.25 -1.30 18.45
C VAL A 232 -9.12 -2.49 18.12
N PHE A 233 -8.75 -3.29 17.11
CA PHE A 233 -9.52 -4.48 16.73
C PHE A 233 -9.54 -5.55 17.82
N ALA A 234 -8.42 -5.79 18.51
CA ALA A 234 -8.35 -6.74 19.60
C ALA A 234 -9.30 -6.36 20.74
N ILE A 235 -9.30 -5.09 21.14
CA ILE A 235 -10.17 -4.56 22.20
C ILE A 235 -11.65 -4.54 21.74
N ALA A 236 -11.94 -4.22 20.48
CA ALA A 236 -13.29 -4.30 19.94
C ALA A 236 -13.86 -5.72 20.04
N ARG A 237 -13.06 -6.73 19.68
CA ARG A 237 -13.44 -8.15 19.82
C ARG A 237 -13.66 -8.58 21.28
N SER A 238 -13.02 -7.96 22.24
CA SER A 238 -13.25 -8.21 23.68
C SER A 238 -14.50 -7.52 24.25
N GLY A 239 -15.30 -6.85 23.40
CA GLY A 239 -16.58 -6.27 23.79
C GLY A 239 -16.52 -4.80 24.23
N ASP A 240 -15.40 -4.10 24.06
CA ASP A 240 -15.32 -2.65 24.32
C ASP A 240 -16.13 -1.87 23.29
N ALA A 241 -17.23 -1.26 23.71
CA ALA A 241 -18.15 -0.54 22.82
C ALA A 241 -17.52 0.67 22.12
N VAL A 242 -16.54 1.32 22.76
CA VAL A 242 -15.85 2.48 22.18
C VAL A 242 -14.89 2.04 21.09
N ALA A 243 -14.16 0.89 21.29
CA ALA A 243 -13.31 0.32 20.23
C ALA A 243 -14.16 -0.18 19.08
N ARG A 244 -15.28 -0.85 19.36
CA ARG A 244 -16.23 -1.28 18.35
C ARG A 244 -16.72 -0.11 17.51
N GLY A 245 -17.13 1.00 18.15
CA GLY A 245 -17.56 2.21 17.43
C GLY A 245 -16.50 2.78 16.48
N ILE A 246 -15.22 2.73 16.86
CA ILE A 246 -14.12 3.19 15.99
C ILE A 246 -13.92 2.22 14.80
N ALA A 247 -13.94 0.91 15.04
CA ALA A 247 -13.84 -0.10 13.98
C ALA A 247 -15.03 -0.02 13.02
N ASP A 248 -16.23 0.18 13.55
CA ASP A 248 -17.46 0.33 12.78
C ASP A 248 -17.45 1.60 11.92
N HIS A 249 -16.98 2.72 12.47
CA HIS A 249 -16.80 3.95 11.71
C HIS A 249 -15.85 3.76 10.52
N LEU A 250 -14.72 3.07 10.72
CA LEU A 250 -13.82 2.75 9.63
C LEU A 250 -14.50 1.90 8.54
N ALA A 251 -15.28 0.89 8.93
CA ALA A 251 -16.01 0.06 7.97
C ALA A 251 -17.01 0.89 7.15
N ASP A 252 -17.70 1.85 7.78
CA ASP A 252 -18.66 2.74 7.13
C ASP A 252 -17.96 3.71 6.16
N GLU A 253 -16.82 4.31 6.54
CA GLU A 253 -16.02 5.20 5.69
C GLU A 253 -15.51 4.46 4.43
N LEU A 254 -14.91 3.28 4.61
CA LEU A 254 -14.43 2.46 3.51
C LEU A 254 -15.56 2.05 2.56
N ALA A 255 -16.71 1.64 3.12
CA ALA A 255 -17.87 1.29 2.32
C ALA A 255 -18.44 2.50 1.55
N GLY A 256 -18.52 3.65 2.22
CA GLY A 256 -18.96 4.91 1.62
C GLY A 256 -18.11 5.29 0.42
N ALA A 257 -16.80 5.20 0.55
CA ALA A 257 -15.84 5.48 -0.51
C ALA A 257 -16.01 4.53 -1.72
N ALA A 258 -16.12 3.21 -1.47
CA ALA A 258 -16.34 2.24 -2.53
C ALA A 258 -17.66 2.51 -3.28
N VAL A 259 -18.76 2.68 -2.54
CA VAL A 259 -20.10 2.92 -3.11
C VAL A 259 -20.13 4.24 -3.90
N ALA A 260 -19.55 5.31 -3.37
CA ALA A 260 -19.47 6.60 -4.06
C ALA A 260 -18.67 6.48 -5.38
N THR A 261 -17.53 5.79 -5.34
CA THR A 261 -16.70 5.56 -6.53
C THR A 261 -17.44 4.74 -7.58
N ILE A 262 -18.10 3.64 -7.18
CA ILE A 262 -18.90 2.80 -8.11
C ILE A 262 -20.07 3.58 -8.72
N ARG A 263 -20.74 4.42 -7.93
CA ARG A 263 -21.83 5.28 -8.42
C ARG A 263 -21.34 6.30 -9.45
N ARG A 264 -20.22 6.96 -9.18
CA ARG A 264 -19.61 7.93 -10.11
C ARG A 264 -19.15 7.26 -11.41
N LEU A 265 -18.71 6.01 -11.35
CA LEU A 265 -18.40 5.19 -12.53
C LEU A 265 -19.65 4.65 -13.24
N ARG A 266 -20.86 4.83 -12.67
CA ARG A 266 -22.15 4.30 -13.20
C ARG A 266 -22.19 2.76 -13.26
N LEU A 267 -21.50 2.08 -12.35
CA LEU A 267 -21.38 0.61 -12.31
C LEU A 267 -22.27 -0.06 -11.26
N VAL A 268 -23.25 0.61 -10.66
CA VAL A 268 -24.09 0.08 -9.55
C VAL A 268 -24.78 -1.24 -9.91
N ARG A 269 -25.14 -1.43 -11.18
CA ARG A 269 -25.84 -2.65 -11.66
C ARG A 269 -24.87 -3.75 -12.11
N ALA A 270 -23.59 -3.47 -12.22
CA ALA A 270 -22.54 -4.42 -12.63
C ALA A 270 -22.07 -5.28 -11.46
N ALA A 271 -21.50 -6.44 -11.78
CA ALA A 271 -20.82 -7.28 -10.80
C ALA A 271 -19.38 -6.77 -10.59
N VAL A 272 -19.25 -5.59 -9.98
CA VAL A 272 -17.98 -4.87 -9.83
C VAL A 272 -17.05 -5.61 -8.88
N PRO A 273 -15.81 -5.92 -9.29
CA PRO A 273 -14.77 -6.37 -8.37
C PRO A 273 -14.42 -5.23 -7.39
N VAL A 274 -14.47 -5.52 -6.09
CA VAL A 274 -14.02 -4.61 -5.02
C VAL A 274 -12.87 -5.29 -4.29
N ILE A 275 -11.67 -4.78 -4.51
CA ILE A 275 -10.43 -5.37 -3.99
C ILE A 275 -10.04 -4.66 -2.69
N LEU A 276 -9.84 -5.43 -1.63
CA LEU A 276 -9.39 -4.94 -0.33
C LEU A 276 -7.88 -5.18 -0.19
N SER A 277 -7.09 -4.11 -0.11
CA SER A 277 -5.63 -4.14 0.01
C SER A 277 -5.15 -3.34 1.23
N GLY A 278 -4.06 -3.78 1.83
CA GLY A 278 -3.45 -3.10 2.98
C GLY A 278 -3.60 -3.84 4.31
N GLY A 279 -2.80 -3.40 5.29
CA GLY A 279 -2.64 -4.10 6.58
C GLY A 279 -3.91 -4.17 7.42
N VAL A 280 -4.76 -3.15 7.35
CA VAL A 280 -6.02 -3.10 8.11
C VAL A 280 -6.95 -4.24 7.75
N PHE A 281 -7.02 -4.63 6.49
CA PHE A 281 -7.87 -5.76 6.06
C PHE A 281 -7.35 -7.14 6.48
N ARG A 282 -6.17 -7.21 7.11
CA ARG A 282 -5.65 -8.44 7.73
C ARG A 282 -6.20 -8.69 9.13
N THR A 283 -6.98 -7.74 9.67
CA THR A 283 -7.62 -7.95 10.98
C THR A 283 -8.49 -9.20 10.95
N GLU A 284 -8.46 -9.94 12.07
CA GLU A 284 -9.31 -11.11 12.32
C GLU A 284 -10.65 -10.73 12.98
N ASP A 285 -11.04 -9.47 12.93
CA ASP A 285 -12.32 -8.99 13.46
C ASP A 285 -13.46 -9.32 12.47
N PRO A 286 -14.31 -10.31 12.75
CA PRO A 286 -15.36 -10.71 11.83
C PRO A 286 -16.46 -9.64 11.70
N GLU A 287 -16.77 -8.91 12.78
CA GLU A 287 -17.82 -7.89 12.76
C GLU A 287 -17.46 -6.73 11.85
N PHE A 288 -16.18 -6.31 11.85
CA PHE A 288 -15.67 -5.31 10.91
C PHE A 288 -15.89 -5.76 9.46
N HIS A 289 -15.51 -6.99 9.12
CA HIS A 289 -15.65 -7.51 7.76
C HIS A 289 -17.12 -7.70 7.37
N VAL A 290 -17.97 -8.17 8.28
CA VAL A 290 -19.43 -8.32 8.05
C VAL A 290 -20.04 -6.95 7.78
N ARG A 291 -19.76 -5.96 8.62
CA ARG A 291 -20.28 -4.60 8.48
C ARG A 291 -19.85 -3.96 7.14
N LEU A 292 -18.55 -4.01 6.82
CA LEU A 292 -18.02 -3.49 5.57
C LEU A 292 -18.74 -4.08 4.35
N ARG A 293 -18.87 -5.41 4.32
CA ARG A 293 -19.55 -6.13 3.23
C ARG A 293 -21.05 -5.75 3.15
N ALA A 294 -21.73 -5.71 4.27
CA ALA A 294 -23.15 -5.35 4.33
C ALA A 294 -23.39 -3.92 3.84
N ARG A 295 -22.54 -2.96 4.23
CA ARG A 295 -22.63 -1.57 3.80
C ARG A 295 -22.38 -1.39 2.30
N ILE A 296 -21.38 -2.08 1.74
CA ILE A 296 -21.14 -2.07 0.29
C ILE A 296 -22.31 -2.71 -0.44
N ALA A 297 -22.79 -3.87 0.02
CA ALA A 297 -23.90 -4.60 -0.62
C ALA A 297 -25.21 -3.80 -0.60
N ALA A 298 -25.48 -3.04 0.45
CA ALA A 298 -26.64 -2.14 0.52
C ALA A 298 -26.62 -1.06 -0.57
N GLY A 299 -25.44 -0.56 -0.95
CA GLY A 299 -25.28 0.44 -2.01
C GLY A 299 -25.07 -0.15 -3.41
N VAL A 300 -24.46 -1.34 -3.50
CA VAL A 300 -24.08 -2.04 -4.74
C VAL A 300 -24.28 -3.55 -4.54
N PRO A 301 -25.51 -4.07 -4.71
CA PRO A 301 -25.86 -5.45 -4.35
C PRO A 301 -25.07 -6.53 -5.11
N ARG A 302 -24.54 -6.20 -6.29
CA ARG A 302 -23.79 -7.13 -7.14
C ARG A 302 -22.26 -7.02 -7.01
N ALA A 303 -21.75 -6.19 -6.09
CA ALA A 303 -20.32 -6.06 -5.85
C ALA A 303 -19.69 -7.40 -5.43
N ARG A 304 -18.54 -7.71 -5.98
CA ARG A 304 -17.75 -8.90 -5.65
C ARG A 304 -16.54 -8.49 -4.81
N ILE A 305 -16.68 -8.63 -3.50
CA ILE A 305 -15.68 -8.15 -2.54
C ILE A 305 -14.69 -9.26 -2.24
N ALA A 306 -13.42 -9.03 -2.55
CA ALA A 306 -12.33 -9.96 -2.27
C ALA A 306 -11.13 -9.24 -1.65
N ARG A 307 -10.44 -9.91 -0.73
CA ARG A 307 -9.15 -9.45 -0.23
C ARG A 307 -8.08 -9.79 -1.25
N LEU A 308 -7.14 -8.87 -1.48
CA LEU A 308 -6.00 -9.11 -2.36
C LEU A 308 -5.17 -10.29 -1.82
N GLY A 309 -5.03 -11.32 -2.65
CA GLY A 309 -4.35 -12.57 -2.28
C GLY A 309 -2.86 -12.62 -2.67
N VAL A 310 -2.36 -11.61 -3.39
CA VAL A 310 -0.97 -11.52 -3.84
C VAL A 310 -0.36 -10.17 -3.43
N PRO A 311 0.97 -10.05 -3.35
CA PRO A 311 1.60 -8.74 -3.07
C PRO A 311 1.26 -7.71 -4.16
N PRO A 312 1.00 -6.43 -3.82
CA PRO A 312 0.69 -5.40 -4.82
C PRO A 312 1.76 -5.21 -5.89
N VAL A 313 3.03 -5.48 -5.58
CA VAL A 313 4.14 -5.44 -6.57
C VAL A 313 3.90 -6.34 -7.78
N VAL A 314 3.09 -7.40 -7.66
CA VAL A 314 2.61 -8.20 -8.82
C VAL A 314 1.85 -7.30 -9.80
N GLY A 315 1.00 -6.40 -9.29
CA GLY A 315 0.28 -5.45 -10.12
C GLY A 315 1.21 -4.42 -10.78
N ALA A 316 2.22 -3.95 -10.08
CA ALA A 316 3.24 -3.07 -10.67
C ALA A 316 3.97 -3.80 -11.82
N ALA A 317 4.34 -5.07 -11.63
CA ALA A 317 4.97 -5.87 -12.68
C ALA A 317 4.04 -6.10 -13.87
N LEU A 318 2.75 -6.39 -13.62
CA LEU A 318 1.74 -6.51 -14.68
C LEU A 318 1.57 -5.21 -15.48
N LEU A 319 1.57 -4.05 -14.82
CA LEU A 319 1.53 -2.74 -15.51
C LEU A 319 2.77 -2.53 -16.40
N GLY A 320 3.93 -3.00 -15.97
CA GLY A 320 5.14 -3.00 -16.78
C GLY A 320 5.05 -3.94 -17.99
N LEU A 321 4.54 -5.16 -17.80
CA LEU A 321 4.30 -6.13 -18.87
C LEU A 321 3.24 -5.63 -19.87
N ASP A 322 2.16 -5.02 -19.40
CA ASP A 322 1.14 -4.40 -20.24
C ASP A 322 1.75 -3.30 -21.13
N ARG A 323 2.64 -2.46 -20.58
CA ARG A 323 3.34 -1.42 -21.34
C ARG A 323 4.35 -1.99 -22.34
N LEU A 324 4.92 -3.13 -22.04
CA LEU A 324 5.82 -3.87 -22.95
C LEU A 324 5.05 -4.53 -24.09
N GLY A 325 3.73 -4.70 -23.97
CA GLY A 325 2.92 -5.49 -24.90
C GLY A 325 3.13 -7.01 -24.75
N ALA A 326 3.51 -7.46 -23.54
CA ALA A 326 3.74 -8.87 -23.26
C ALA A 326 2.46 -9.71 -23.39
N PRO A 327 2.53 -10.99 -23.79
CA PRO A 327 1.36 -11.85 -23.91
C PRO A 327 0.73 -12.15 -22.54
N ALA A 328 -0.57 -12.42 -22.51
CA ALA A 328 -1.32 -12.71 -21.26
C ALA A 328 -0.68 -13.83 -20.43
N ALA A 329 -0.13 -14.86 -21.07
CA ALA A 329 0.58 -15.97 -20.41
C ALA A 329 1.76 -15.49 -19.53
N ALA A 330 2.40 -14.38 -19.87
CA ALA A 330 3.45 -13.79 -19.02
C ALA A 330 2.89 -13.30 -17.69
N GLY A 331 1.71 -12.68 -17.70
CA GLY A 331 1.02 -12.26 -16.50
C GLY A 331 0.58 -13.43 -15.61
N ASP A 332 0.10 -14.53 -16.23
CA ASP A 332 -0.30 -15.73 -15.49
C ASP A 332 0.90 -16.40 -14.80
N ARG A 333 2.02 -16.53 -15.51
CA ARG A 333 3.28 -17.03 -14.94
C ARG A 333 3.73 -16.17 -13.77
N LEU A 334 3.78 -14.86 -13.95
CA LEU A 334 4.21 -13.93 -12.92
C LEU A 334 3.38 -14.07 -11.63
N ARG A 335 2.05 -14.22 -11.72
CA ARG A 335 1.17 -14.42 -10.56
C ARG A 335 1.49 -15.67 -9.76
N LEU A 336 1.98 -16.73 -10.42
CA LEU A 336 2.40 -17.97 -9.77
C LEU A 336 3.78 -17.84 -9.11
N GLU A 337 4.69 -17.09 -9.72
CA GLU A 337 6.07 -17.00 -9.27
C GLU A 337 6.31 -15.91 -8.21
N LEU A 338 5.70 -14.73 -8.37
CA LEU A 338 5.89 -13.59 -7.45
C LEU A 338 4.91 -13.65 -6.26
N THR A 339 5.28 -14.45 -5.28
CA THR A 339 4.52 -14.63 -4.03
C THR A 339 5.14 -13.85 -2.87
N GLU A 340 4.41 -13.74 -1.75
CA GLU A 340 4.92 -13.12 -0.51
C GLU A 340 6.22 -13.81 -0.03
N ALA A 341 6.31 -15.12 -0.17
CA ALA A 341 7.48 -15.91 0.23
C ALA A 341 8.74 -15.66 -0.63
N ARG A 342 8.57 -15.13 -1.85
CA ARG A 342 9.69 -14.79 -2.75
C ARG A 342 10.27 -13.40 -2.51
N LEU A 343 9.59 -12.56 -1.72
CA LEU A 343 10.06 -11.24 -1.33
C LEU A 343 11.04 -11.38 -0.16
N THR A 344 12.31 -11.62 -0.48
CA THR A 344 13.38 -11.73 0.52
C THR A 344 13.61 -10.39 1.21
N PRO A 345 13.80 -10.36 2.56
CA PRO A 345 14.20 -9.14 3.23
C PRO A 345 15.49 -8.58 2.65
N ALA A 346 15.54 -7.27 2.43
CA ALA A 346 16.76 -6.57 2.07
C ALA A 346 17.78 -6.64 3.21
N SER A 347 18.99 -6.97 2.91
CA SER A 347 20.13 -7.08 3.85
C SER A 347 20.73 -5.71 4.22
#